data_687b72dacff96378b85e0d5897e2cbbd
#
_entry.id   687b72dacff96378b85e0d5897e2cbbd
#
_cell.length_a   1.000
_cell.length_b   1.000
_cell.length_c   1.000
_cell.angle_alpha   90.00
_cell.angle_beta   90.00
_cell.angle_gamma   90.00
#
_symmetry.space_group_name_H-M   'P 1'
#
loop_
_entity.id
_entity.type
_entity.pdbx_description
1 polymer ?
#
loop_
_entity_poly.entity_id
_entity_poly.type
_entity_poly.pdbx_seq_one_letter_code
_entity_poly.pdbx_strand_id
1 'polypeptide(L)'
;MKRKILILVAMSLLATGVLAQKIDQRLTQLVEQSKMHRAQGVSALDTVEIKKDINVTFRTDGTVDRLSVIATLKPGATLPTEQLERMGIKVRLVVSDLVVLDVPADQLLQLEQVEEFIYVEADEMLEMDNDLARKETKVDNVSTLVKAQAEGLSQPYTGTGIVVGVIDQGIDFNHVSFRNPDGTTRIKKAIIFNKETRTEYNTEDEIKALTADNTKNSHGSHTSAIAAGSKTETNMQGMAPDADLVLVGLGPTSPSENIAQGIKDIFAYADQVNKPAVINISFGNCVGLHDGGHLVAKTVAEETENGTKPGRAVIISSSNSANKNQSITKKMRAGEELKTVLGATTAQPVATPTATLATI
;
A
#
# COMPACT_ATOMS: atom_id res chain seq x y z
N MET A 1 2.02 -45.67 42.27
CA MET A 1 3.03 -44.60 42.32
C MET A 1 3.74 -44.33 40.97
N LYS A 2 3.66 -45.16 39.95
CA LYS A 2 4.42 -44.98 38.68
C LYS A 2 3.71 -44.08 37.62
N ARG A 3 2.42 -43.71 37.78
CA ARG A 3 1.69 -42.86 36.82
C ARG A 3 1.79 -41.35 37.10
N LYS A 4 2.20 -40.93 38.31
CA LYS A 4 2.32 -39.49 38.65
C LYS A 4 3.66 -38.86 38.24
N ILE A 5 4.70 -39.67 38.01
CA ILE A 5 6.01 -39.18 37.62
C ILE A 5 6.08 -38.87 36.12
N LEU A 6 5.28 -39.55 35.31
CA LEU A 6 5.26 -39.33 33.85
C LEU A 6 4.60 -38.00 33.44
N ILE A 7 3.68 -37.50 34.28
CA ILE A 7 2.98 -36.21 34.01
C ILE A 7 3.86 -35.01 34.39
N LEU A 8 4.74 -35.15 35.38
CA LEU A 8 5.62 -34.07 35.78
C LEU A 8 6.79 -33.87 34.77
N VAL A 9 7.24 -34.91 34.11
CA VAL A 9 8.30 -34.82 33.08
C VAL A 9 7.74 -34.25 31.79
N ALA A 10 6.46 -34.50 31.47
CA ALA A 10 5.79 -33.90 30.30
C ALA A 10 5.46 -32.40 30.48
N MET A 11 5.25 -31.92 31.71
CA MET A 11 5.02 -30.51 32.01
C MET A 11 6.30 -29.67 32.13
N SER A 12 7.44 -30.28 32.38
CA SER A 12 8.72 -29.55 32.41
C SER A 12 9.36 -29.33 31.03
N LEU A 13 8.87 -30.01 29.99
CA LEU A 13 9.28 -29.83 28.60
C LEU A 13 8.45 -28.77 27.85
N LEU A 14 7.39 -28.26 28.47
CA LEU A 14 6.53 -27.17 27.88
C LEU A 14 6.87 -25.77 28.39
N ALA A 15 7.92 -25.64 29.24
CA ALA A 15 8.40 -24.36 29.76
C ALA A 15 9.69 -23.87 29.11
N THR A 16 10.13 -24.46 28.00
CA THR A 16 11.12 -23.80 27.14
C THR A 16 10.41 -22.69 26.43
N GLY A 17 10.65 -21.44 26.88
CA GLY A 17 10.11 -20.24 26.27
C GLY A 17 10.25 -20.33 24.76
N VAL A 18 9.21 -19.91 24.06
CA VAL A 18 9.27 -19.58 22.65
C VAL A 18 10.30 -18.45 22.57
N LEU A 19 11.57 -18.80 22.38
CA LEU A 19 12.58 -17.84 21.95
C LEU A 19 12.08 -17.34 20.61
N ALA A 20 11.78 -16.06 20.53
CA ALA A 20 11.39 -15.44 19.27
C ALA A 20 12.47 -15.79 18.25
N GLN A 21 12.08 -16.47 17.19
CA GLN A 21 12.99 -16.87 16.11
C GLN A 21 13.60 -15.60 15.52
N LYS A 22 14.92 -15.48 15.57
CA LYS A 22 15.63 -14.28 15.12
C LYS A 22 15.67 -14.16 13.61
N ILE A 23 15.63 -15.27 12.88
CA ILE A 23 15.62 -15.34 11.44
C ILE A 23 14.21 -15.67 10.95
N ASP A 24 13.71 -14.93 9.96
CA ASP A 24 12.43 -15.18 9.28
C ASP A 24 12.33 -16.65 8.88
N GLN A 25 11.21 -17.27 9.21
CA GLN A 25 10.95 -18.68 8.93
C GLN A 25 11.04 -19.02 7.44
N ARG A 26 10.66 -18.10 6.54
CA ARG A 26 10.76 -18.28 5.09
C ARG A 26 12.22 -18.48 4.66
N LEU A 27 13.15 -17.69 5.20
CA LEU A 27 14.58 -17.84 4.95
C LEU A 27 15.12 -19.18 5.44
N THR A 28 14.70 -19.62 6.62
CA THR A 28 15.09 -20.91 7.19
C THR A 28 14.61 -22.07 6.32
N GLN A 29 13.35 -22.02 5.89
CA GLN A 29 12.77 -23.04 4.98
C GLN A 29 13.50 -23.09 3.63
N LEU A 30 13.82 -21.91 3.06
CA LEU A 30 14.57 -21.82 1.81
C LEU A 30 15.94 -22.51 1.90
N VAL A 31 16.69 -22.28 2.98
CA VAL A 31 18.01 -22.91 3.19
C VAL A 31 17.88 -24.41 3.37
N GLU A 32 16.91 -24.90 4.11
CA GLU A 32 16.70 -26.35 4.29
C GLU A 32 16.29 -27.04 2.98
N GLN A 33 15.43 -26.43 2.21
CA GLN A 33 15.05 -26.92 0.87
C GLN A 33 16.27 -26.94 -0.09
N SER A 34 17.09 -25.88 -0.07
CA SER A 34 18.32 -25.80 -0.82
C SER A 34 19.27 -26.95 -0.51
N LYS A 35 19.46 -27.28 0.78
CA LYS A 35 20.28 -28.41 1.21
C LYS A 35 19.75 -29.77 0.70
N MET A 36 18.44 -29.98 0.80
CA MET A 36 17.81 -31.23 0.33
C MET A 36 17.97 -31.42 -1.18
N HIS A 37 17.80 -30.38 -1.97
CA HIS A 37 17.93 -30.44 -3.42
C HIS A 37 19.38 -30.66 -3.87
N ARG A 38 20.35 -30.02 -3.23
CA ARG A 38 21.78 -30.27 -3.50
C ARG A 38 22.17 -31.71 -3.23
N ALA A 39 21.64 -32.31 -2.16
CA ALA A 39 21.85 -33.72 -1.85
C ALA A 39 21.28 -34.66 -2.93
N GLN A 40 20.31 -34.23 -3.71
CA GLN A 40 19.70 -34.96 -4.82
C GLN A 40 20.30 -34.66 -6.19
N GLY A 41 21.33 -33.80 -6.27
CA GLY A 41 22.00 -33.43 -7.51
C GLY A 41 21.16 -32.50 -8.42
N VAL A 42 20.10 -31.91 -7.91
CA VAL A 42 19.26 -30.92 -8.62
C VAL A 42 19.79 -29.53 -8.25
N SER A 43 19.83 -28.61 -9.23
CA SER A 43 20.12 -27.20 -8.96
C SER A 43 19.03 -26.69 -8.00
N ALA A 44 19.43 -26.46 -6.75
CA ALA A 44 18.55 -26.50 -5.57
C ALA A 44 17.45 -25.45 -5.56
N LEU A 45 17.63 -24.36 -6.24
CA LEU A 45 16.77 -23.21 -6.11
C LEU A 45 15.91 -22.95 -7.36
N ASP A 46 16.04 -23.77 -8.44
CA ASP A 46 15.24 -23.58 -9.65
C ASP A 46 13.77 -24.03 -9.55
N THR A 47 13.39 -24.67 -8.45
CA THR A 47 12.07 -25.34 -8.32
C THR A 47 11.21 -24.84 -7.15
N VAL A 48 11.64 -23.84 -6.35
CA VAL A 48 10.93 -23.45 -5.14
C VAL A 48 9.99 -22.27 -5.37
N GLU A 49 8.72 -22.43 -5.00
CA GLU A 49 7.67 -21.39 -5.09
C GLU A 49 8.01 -20.09 -4.35
N ILE A 50 8.80 -20.19 -3.29
CA ILE A 50 9.27 -19.06 -2.45
C ILE A 50 10.23 -18.11 -3.21
N LYS A 51 10.78 -18.52 -4.35
CA LYS A 51 11.70 -17.72 -5.18
C LYS A 51 11.15 -16.39 -5.66
N LYS A 52 9.87 -16.31 -5.90
CA LYS A 52 9.26 -15.12 -6.50
C LYS A 52 9.30 -13.92 -5.57
N ASP A 53 9.30 -14.19 -4.26
CA ASP A 53 9.10 -13.17 -3.24
C ASP A 53 10.40 -12.76 -2.52
N ILE A 54 11.49 -13.51 -2.70
CA ILE A 54 12.75 -13.28 -2.00
C ILE A 54 13.88 -12.96 -2.98
N ASN A 55 14.64 -11.93 -2.69
CA ASN A 55 15.80 -11.52 -3.47
C ASN A 55 16.98 -12.52 -3.30
N VAL A 56 17.12 -13.43 -4.27
CA VAL A 56 18.14 -14.48 -4.27
C VAL A 56 18.98 -14.42 -5.52
N THR A 57 20.29 -14.38 -5.37
CA THR A 57 21.26 -14.49 -6.49
C THR A 57 21.76 -15.92 -6.60
N PHE A 58 21.35 -16.59 -7.68
CA PHE A 58 21.82 -17.94 -8.00
C PHE A 58 23.18 -17.89 -8.67
N ARG A 59 24.04 -18.85 -8.33
CA ARG A 59 25.37 -19.01 -8.89
C ARG A 59 25.44 -20.27 -9.72
N THR A 60 25.80 -20.11 -10.99
CA THR A 60 26.00 -21.23 -11.94
C THR A 60 27.45 -21.68 -12.03
N ASP A 61 28.37 -20.98 -11.35
CA ASP A 61 29.83 -21.25 -11.36
C ASP A 61 30.28 -22.24 -10.28
N GLY A 62 29.35 -22.91 -9.63
CA GLY A 62 29.63 -23.84 -8.51
C GLY A 62 29.89 -23.18 -7.17
N THR A 63 29.84 -21.84 -7.07
CA THR A 63 29.95 -21.13 -5.80
C THR A 63 28.62 -21.14 -5.05
N VAL A 64 28.65 -20.75 -3.77
CA VAL A 64 27.43 -20.71 -2.92
C VAL A 64 26.47 -19.63 -3.38
N ASP A 65 25.18 -19.97 -3.45
CA ASP A 65 24.12 -19.00 -3.71
C ASP A 65 24.10 -17.92 -2.63
N ARG A 66 23.67 -16.72 -2.99
CA ARG A 66 23.64 -15.59 -2.06
C ARG A 66 22.22 -15.06 -1.90
N LEU A 67 21.92 -14.67 -0.69
CA LEU A 67 20.62 -14.12 -0.28
C LEU A 67 20.79 -12.65 0.11
N SER A 68 19.91 -11.79 -0.37
CA SER A 68 19.75 -10.46 0.19
C SER A 68 18.83 -10.53 1.38
N VAL A 69 19.26 -10.02 2.52
CA VAL A 69 18.48 -10.00 3.76
C VAL A 69 18.57 -8.64 4.43
N ILE A 70 17.57 -8.30 5.21
CA ILE A 70 17.54 -7.08 6.03
C ILE A 70 17.68 -7.49 7.49
N ALA A 71 18.75 -7.04 8.13
CA ALA A 71 18.98 -7.25 9.55
C ALA A 71 18.67 -5.98 10.34
N THR A 72 17.97 -6.13 11.47
CA THR A 72 17.69 -5.04 12.42
C THR A 72 18.71 -5.07 13.55
N LEU A 73 19.43 -3.97 13.76
CA LEU A 73 20.36 -3.80 14.88
C LEU A 73 19.61 -3.55 16.19
N LYS A 74 20.19 -4.02 17.28
CA LYS A 74 19.77 -3.58 18.62
C LYS A 74 19.96 -2.06 18.77
N PRO A 75 19.11 -1.39 19.55
CA PRO A 75 19.29 0.03 19.84
C PRO A 75 20.68 0.32 20.41
N GLY A 76 21.42 1.21 19.75
CA GLY A 76 22.77 1.62 20.17
C GLY A 76 23.90 0.61 19.89
N ALA A 77 23.61 -0.51 19.23
CA ALA A 77 24.65 -1.45 18.81
C ALA A 77 25.45 -0.91 17.62
N THR A 78 26.73 -1.22 17.60
CA THR A 78 27.61 -0.95 16.45
C THR A 78 27.59 -2.15 15.52
N LEU A 79 27.54 -1.89 14.21
CA LEU A 79 27.55 -2.95 13.21
C LEU A 79 28.84 -3.79 13.29
N PRO A 80 28.78 -5.12 13.46
CA PRO A 80 29.95 -5.99 13.64
C PRO A 80 30.60 -6.35 12.30
N THR A 81 31.12 -5.35 11.60
CA THR A 81 31.62 -5.45 10.22
C THR A 81 32.68 -6.54 10.06
N GLU A 82 33.67 -6.61 10.95
CA GLU A 82 34.73 -7.63 10.88
C GLU A 82 34.21 -9.08 11.05
N GLN A 83 33.18 -9.27 11.89
CA GLN A 83 32.56 -10.57 12.05
C GLN A 83 31.82 -10.99 10.78
N LEU A 84 31.05 -10.06 10.19
CA LEU A 84 30.32 -10.30 8.97
C LEU A 84 31.26 -10.60 7.79
N GLU A 85 32.36 -9.86 7.66
CA GLU A 85 33.37 -10.10 6.63
C GLU A 85 34.01 -11.50 6.75
N ARG A 86 34.33 -11.96 7.97
CA ARG A 86 34.83 -13.34 8.19
C ARG A 86 33.84 -14.42 7.78
N MET A 87 32.54 -14.13 7.82
CA MET A 87 31.47 -15.00 7.34
C MET A 87 31.25 -14.87 5.80
N GLY A 88 32.03 -14.03 5.11
CA GLY A 88 31.85 -13.76 3.69
C GLY A 88 30.58 -12.95 3.39
N ILE A 89 29.99 -12.31 4.39
CA ILE A 89 28.81 -11.48 4.28
C ILE A 89 29.23 -10.05 3.88
N LYS A 90 28.52 -9.47 2.91
CA LYS A 90 28.79 -8.11 2.46
C LYS A 90 27.67 -7.18 2.97
N VAL A 91 28.05 -6.08 3.58
CA VAL A 91 27.12 -5.00 3.88
C VAL A 91 26.87 -4.19 2.61
N ARG A 92 25.61 -4.07 2.19
CA ARG A 92 25.21 -3.33 0.99
C ARG A 92 24.72 -1.93 1.29
N LEU A 93 23.92 -1.80 2.37
CA LEU A 93 23.30 -0.53 2.74
C LEU A 93 23.06 -0.52 4.25
N VAL A 94 23.19 0.65 4.87
CA VAL A 94 22.82 0.90 6.26
C VAL A 94 21.87 2.09 6.29
N VAL A 95 20.68 1.90 6.88
CA VAL A 95 19.66 2.93 7.03
C VAL A 95 19.15 2.89 8.47
N SER A 96 19.59 3.84 9.29
CA SER A 96 19.29 3.84 10.73
C SER A 96 19.74 2.55 11.41
N ASP A 97 18.83 1.76 11.93
CA ASP A 97 19.04 0.45 12.57
C ASP A 97 18.86 -0.74 11.61
N LEU A 98 18.54 -0.49 10.35
CA LEU A 98 18.40 -1.52 9.32
C LEU A 98 19.68 -1.67 8.48
N VAL A 99 20.08 -2.90 8.26
CA VAL A 99 21.27 -3.24 7.48
C VAL A 99 20.92 -4.26 6.39
N VAL A 100 21.09 -3.86 5.14
CA VAL A 100 20.94 -4.79 4.01
C VAL A 100 22.24 -5.56 3.81
N LEU A 101 22.14 -6.87 3.88
CA LEU A 101 23.26 -7.80 3.82
C LEU A 101 23.15 -8.71 2.59
N ASP A 102 24.28 -8.95 1.95
CA ASP A 102 24.43 -9.99 0.93
C ASP A 102 25.12 -11.20 1.58
N VAL A 103 24.35 -12.26 1.82
CA VAL A 103 24.70 -13.38 2.68
C VAL A 103 24.85 -14.67 1.89
N PRO A 104 26.00 -15.43 2.00
CA PRO A 104 26.06 -16.77 1.48
C PRO A 104 24.98 -17.67 2.14
N ALA A 105 24.25 -18.44 1.33
CA ALA A 105 23.14 -19.25 1.83
C ALA A 105 23.51 -20.24 2.94
N ASP A 106 24.75 -20.74 2.94
CA ASP A 106 25.30 -21.63 3.97
C ASP A 106 25.68 -20.89 5.28
N GLN A 107 25.78 -19.56 5.23
CA GLN A 107 26.08 -18.72 6.40
C GLN A 107 24.83 -18.09 7.03
N LEU A 108 23.66 -18.20 6.38
CA LEU A 108 22.45 -17.52 6.83
C LEU A 108 22.10 -17.85 8.28
N LEU A 109 22.09 -19.13 8.64
CA LEU A 109 21.69 -19.56 9.99
C LEU A 109 22.70 -19.13 11.07
N GLN A 110 23.94 -18.83 10.71
CA GLN A 110 24.92 -18.32 11.66
C GLN A 110 24.64 -16.87 12.09
N LEU A 111 23.78 -16.13 11.36
CA LEU A 111 23.31 -14.80 11.78
C LEU A 111 22.52 -14.84 13.09
N GLU A 112 22.00 -15.99 13.51
CA GLU A 112 21.43 -16.15 14.86
C GLU A 112 22.41 -15.85 15.97
N GLN A 113 23.70 -16.11 15.74
CA GLN A 113 24.79 -15.94 16.74
C GLN A 113 25.37 -14.51 16.73
N VAL A 114 24.97 -13.64 15.80
CA VAL A 114 25.39 -12.23 15.77
C VAL A 114 24.57 -11.46 16.80
N GLU A 115 25.16 -11.21 17.97
CA GLU A 115 24.41 -10.64 19.11
C GLU A 115 23.81 -9.27 18.86
N GLU A 116 24.40 -8.48 17.97
CA GLU A 116 23.98 -7.12 17.62
C GLU A 116 22.66 -7.08 16.85
N PHE A 117 22.25 -8.16 16.21
CA PHE A 117 20.98 -8.21 15.48
C PHE A 117 19.82 -8.67 16.38
N ILE A 118 18.65 -8.03 16.20
CA ILE A 118 17.39 -8.41 16.84
C ILE A 118 16.65 -9.39 15.94
N TYR A 119 16.59 -9.09 14.63
CA TYR A 119 15.81 -9.82 13.64
C TYR A 119 16.49 -9.78 12.28
N VAL A 120 16.30 -10.82 11.49
CA VAL A 120 16.78 -10.93 10.11
C VAL A 120 15.64 -11.42 9.25
N GLU A 121 15.23 -10.59 8.29
CA GLU A 121 14.14 -10.89 7.36
C GLU A 121 14.63 -10.97 5.91
N ALA A 122 13.80 -11.55 5.07
CA ALA A 122 14.06 -11.57 3.64
C ALA A 122 13.99 -10.17 3.05
N ASP A 123 14.94 -9.85 2.15
CA ASP A 123 14.80 -8.71 1.25
C ASP A 123 13.84 -9.12 0.13
N GLU A 124 12.63 -8.57 0.17
CA GLU A 124 11.55 -8.96 -0.71
C GLU A 124 11.72 -8.31 -2.09
N MET A 125 11.41 -9.08 -3.13
CA MET A 125 11.29 -8.53 -4.47
C MET A 125 10.01 -7.70 -4.53
N LEU A 126 10.15 -6.42 -4.84
CA LEU A 126 9.00 -5.56 -5.07
C LEU A 126 8.38 -5.94 -6.43
N GLU A 127 7.14 -6.39 -6.40
CA GLU A 127 6.34 -6.60 -7.60
C GLU A 127 5.53 -5.34 -7.92
N MET A 128 5.22 -5.16 -9.21
CA MET A 128 4.32 -4.10 -9.62
C MET A 128 2.87 -4.51 -9.30
N ASP A 129 2.25 -3.87 -8.31
CA ASP A 129 0.99 -4.29 -7.69
C ASP A 129 -0.22 -4.43 -8.63
N ASN A 130 -0.21 -3.78 -9.80
CA ASN A 130 -1.41 -3.71 -10.63
C ASN A 130 -1.71 -4.96 -11.44
N ASP A 131 -0.74 -5.74 -11.85
CA ASP A 131 -0.99 -6.96 -12.63
C ASP A 131 -1.56 -8.08 -11.76
N LEU A 132 -1.16 -8.14 -10.49
CA LEU A 132 -1.70 -9.05 -9.49
C LEU A 132 -3.02 -8.52 -8.90
N ALA A 133 -3.11 -7.24 -8.56
CA ALA A 133 -4.29 -6.64 -7.96
C ALA A 133 -5.57 -6.86 -8.80
N ARG A 134 -5.47 -6.78 -10.13
CA ARG A 134 -6.60 -7.08 -11.03
C ARG A 134 -7.05 -8.54 -10.96
N LYS A 135 -6.13 -9.49 -10.80
CA LYS A 135 -6.43 -10.92 -10.65
C LYS A 135 -7.05 -11.21 -9.29
N GLU A 136 -6.44 -10.68 -8.22
CA GLU A 136 -6.92 -10.85 -6.85
C GLU A 136 -8.31 -10.25 -6.62
N THR A 137 -8.56 -9.08 -7.17
CA THR A 137 -9.89 -8.44 -7.12
C THR A 137 -10.89 -9.01 -8.11
N LYS A 138 -10.46 -9.97 -8.97
CA LYS A 138 -11.28 -10.63 -10.01
C LYS A 138 -11.83 -9.66 -11.08
N VAL A 139 -11.30 -8.46 -11.17
CA VAL A 139 -11.70 -7.49 -12.21
C VAL A 139 -11.45 -8.04 -13.61
N ASP A 140 -10.42 -8.85 -13.79
CA ASP A 140 -10.14 -9.51 -15.07
C ASP A 140 -11.23 -10.51 -15.47
N ASN A 141 -12.00 -11.07 -14.53
CA ASN A 141 -13.08 -12.00 -14.83
C ASN A 141 -14.25 -11.35 -15.57
N VAL A 142 -14.38 -10.04 -15.48
CA VAL A 142 -15.47 -9.28 -16.11
C VAL A 142 -14.99 -8.38 -17.25
N SER A 143 -13.70 -8.44 -17.61
CA SER A 143 -13.06 -7.50 -18.56
C SER A 143 -13.30 -7.82 -20.04
N THR A 144 -13.74 -9.04 -20.37
CA THR A 144 -14.09 -9.43 -21.74
C THR A 144 -15.46 -10.14 -21.76
N LEU A 145 -16.12 -10.14 -22.94
CA LEU A 145 -17.45 -10.76 -23.06
C LEU A 145 -17.43 -12.22 -22.63
N VAL A 146 -16.43 -12.99 -23.06
CA VAL A 146 -16.32 -14.43 -22.73
C VAL A 146 -16.18 -14.66 -21.23
N LYS A 147 -15.33 -13.86 -20.58
CA LYS A 147 -15.13 -13.95 -19.12
C LYS A 147 -16.36 -13.49 -18.35
N ALA A 148 -16.97 -12.37 -18.76
CA ALA A 148 -18.21 -11.87 -18.14
C ALA A 148 -19.35 -12.88 -18.23
N GLN A 149 -19.52 -13.53 -19.38
CA GLN A 149 -20.52 -14.59 -19.55
C GLN A 149 -20.27 -15.82 -18.67
N ALA A 150 -19.01 -16.17 -18.44
CA ALA A 150 -18.65 -17.24 -17.50
C ALA A 150 -19.04 -16.91 -16.05
N GLU A 151 -19.10 -15.63 -15.69
CA GLU A 151 -19.59 -15.13 -14.40
C GLU A 151 -21.11 -14.84 -14.40
N GLY A 152 -21.84 -15.20 -15.47
CA GLY A 152 -23.29 -15.00 -15.59
C GLY A 152 -23.71 -13.58 -15.96
N LEU A 153 -22.80 -12.77 -16.47
CA LEU A 153 -23.05 -11.37 -16.88
C LEU A 153 -23.31 -11.27 -18.39
N SER A 154 -24.13 -10.31 -18.80
CA SER A 154 -24.51 -10.14 -20.21
C SER A 154 -23.50 -9.35 -21.05
N GLN A 155 -22.59 -8.60 -20.42
CA GLN A 155 -21.62 -7.72 -21.09
C GLN A 155 -20.34 -7.58 -20.24
N PRO A 156 -19.22 -7.16 -20.85
CA PRO A 156 -18.01 -6.82 -20.09
C PRO A 156 -18.20 -5.53 -19.29
N TYR A 157 -17.48 -5.42 -18.16
CA TYR A 157 -17.47 -4.25 -17.30
C TYR A 157 -16.06 -3.68 -17.22
N THR A 158 -15.80 -2.67 -18.03
CA THR A 158 -14.49 -2.01 -18.16
C THR A 158 -14.53 -0.52 -17.80
N GLY A 159 -15.68 -0.07 -17.31
CA GLY A 159 -15.93 1.34 -16.99
C GLY A 159 -16.58 2.14 -18.13
N THR A 160 -16.89 1.53 -19.27
CA THR A 160 -17.60 2.20 -20.37
C THR A 160 -18.90 2.81 -19.87
N GLY A 161 -19.13 4.11 -20.17
CA GLY A 161 -20.32 4.83 -19.75
C GLY A 161 -20.31 5.33 -18.31
N ILE A 162 -19.19 5.17 -17.60
CA ILE A 162 -18.99 5.62 -16.22
C ILE A 162 -17.96 6.75 -16.20
N VAL A 163 -18.15 7.71 -15.31
CA VAL A 163 -17.14 8.72 -14.96
C VAL A 163 -16.34 8.22 -13.76
N VAL A 164 -15.02 8.14 -13.90
CA VAL A 164 -14.11 7.98 -12.75
C VAL A 164 -13.47 9.33 -12.46
N GLY A 165 -13.84 9.89 -11.32
CA GLY A 165 -13.23 11.09 -10.77
C GLY A 165 -12.06 10.75 -9.85
N VAL A 166 -10.96 11.47 -9.94
CA VAL A 166 -9.86 11.34 -8.98
C VAL A 166 -9.49 12.72 -8.45
N ILE A 167 -9.44 12.85 -7.12
CA ILE A 167 -9.01 14.06 -6.43
C ILE A 167 -7.70 13.74 -5.74
N ASP A 168 -6.59 14.29 -6.26
CA ASP A 168 -5.26 13.94 -5.79
C ASP A 168 -4.24 15.06 -6.08
N GLN A 169 -2.96 14.78 -5.82
CA GLN A 169 -1.84 15.69 -6.06
C GLN A 169 -0.75 14.98 -6.87
N GLY A 170 -0.10 15.71 -7.78
CA GLY A 170 0.94 15.14 -8.64
C GLY A 170 0.37 14.35 -9.81
N ILE A 171 -0.62 14.93 -10.49
CA ILE A 171 -1.24 14.37 -11.70
C ILE A 171 -0.49 14.92 -12.93
N ASP A 172 0.13 14.07 -13.71
CA ASP A 172 0.58 14.35 -15.06
C ASP A 172 -0.56 14.09 -16.04
N PHE A 173 -1.21 15.17 -16.47
CA PHE A 173 -2.39 15.10 -17.37
C PHE A 173 -2.05 14.55 -18.77
N ASN A 174 -0.76 14.49 -19.11
CA ASN A 174 -0.28 13.96 -20.38
C ASN A 174 0.24 12.52 -20.32
N HIS A 175 0.16 11.88 -19.15
CA HIS A 175 0.65 10.53 -18.97
C HIS A 175 -0.04 9.53 -19.92
N VAL A 176 0.73 8.58 -20.46
CA VAL A 176 0.25 7.57 -21.43
C VAL A 176 -0.95 6.77 -20.93
N SER A 177 -1.06 6.54 -19.62
CA SER A 177 -2.20 5.85 -18.99
C SER A 177 -3.54 6.61 -19.10
N PHE A 178 -3.54 7.84 -19.57
CA PHE A 178 -4.77 8.63 -19.72
C PHE A 178 -5.13 8.90 -21.19
N ARG A 179 -4.52 8.12 -22.10
CA ARG A 179 -4.73 8.26 -23.55
C ARG A 179 -5.45 7.07 -24.13
N ASN A 180 -6.23 7.35 -25.17
CA ASN A 180 -6.74 6.32 -26.06
C ASN A 180 -5.63 5.77 -26.95
N PRO A 181 -5.82 4.60 -27.60
CA PRO A 181 -4.84 4.04 -28.56
C PRO A 181 -4.50 4.97 -29.73
N ASP A 182 -5.41 5.86 -30.10
CA ASP A 182 -5.22 6.87 -31.16
C ASP A 182 -4.46 8.12 -30.69
N GLY A 183 -4.04 8.16 -29.40
CA GLY A 183 -3.31 9.26 -28.79
C GLY A 183 -4.18 10.41 -28.29
N THR A 184 -5.51 10.36 -28.46
CA THR A 184 -6.43 11.32 -27.86
C THR A 184 -6.53 11.14 -26.36
N THR A 185 -6.88 12.21 -25.60
CA THR A 185 -7.00 12.09 -24.15
C THR A 185 -8.33 11.46 -23.73
N ARG A 186 -8.29 10.60 -22.68
CA ARG A 186 -9.49 10.11 -21.99
C ARG A 186 -9.97 11.05 -20.89
N ILE A 187 -9.17 12.06 -20.54
CA ILE A 187 -9.57 13.08 -19.57
C ILE A 187 -10.60 13.99 -20.25
N LYS A 188 -11.80 14.01 -19.71
CA LYS A 188 -12.91 14.83 -20.22
C LYS A 188 -12.96 16.21 -19.57
N LYS A 189 -12.44 16.30 -18.35
CA LYS A 189 -12.33 17.54 -17.61
C LYS A 189 -11.14 17.45 -16.65
N ALA A 190 -10.33 18.48 -16.63
CA ALA A 190 -9.29 18.66 -15.62
C ALA A 190 -9.60 19.94 -14.80
N ILE A 191 -9.38 19.84 -13.49
CA ILE A 191 -9.56 20.97 -12.57
C ILE A 191 -8.32 21.07 -11.73
N ILE A 192 -7.71 22.26 -11.67
CA ILE A 192 -6.50 22.48 -10.90
C ILE A 192 -6.74 23.57 -9.86
N PHE A 193 -6.53 23.20 -8.61
CA PHE A 193 -6.47 24.12 -7.49
C PHE A 193 -5.01 24.51 -7.24
N ASN A 194 -4.71 25.80 -7.35
CA ASN A 194 -3.39 26.34 -7.04
C ASN A 194 -3.56 27.49 -6.04
N LYS A 195 -3.31 27.22 -4.77
CA LYS A 195 -3.57 28.12 -3.64
C LYS A 195 -5.05 28.56 -3.63
N GLU A 196 -5.33 29.81 -3.95
CA GLU A 196 -6.68 30.41 -3.96
C GLU A 196 -7.34 30.35 -5.34
N THR A 197 -6.62 29.87 -6.37
CA THR A 197 -7.16 29.80 -7.75
C THR A 197 -7.68 28.41 -8.05
N ARG A 198 -8.82 28.37 -8.74
CA ARG A 198 -9.42 27.18 -9.30
C ARG A 198 -9.60 27.38 -10.79
N THR A 199 -9.00 26.52 -11.60
CA THR A 199 -9.08 26.60 -13.06
C THR A 199 -9.62 25.31 -13.63
N GLU A 200 -10.55 25.41 -14.58
CA GLU A 200 -11.13 24.28 -15.30
C GLU A 200 -10.60 24.23 -16.73
N TYR A 201 -10.37 23.02 -17.22
CA TYR A 201 -9.96 22.73 -18.59
C TYR A 201 -10.93 21.67 -19.14
N ASN A 202 -11.64 22.03 -20.20
CA ASN A 202 -12.79 21.28 -20.69
C ASN A 202 -12.61 20.76 -22.12
N THR A 203 -11.57 21.18 -22.81
CA THR A 203 -11.26 20.75 -24.17
C THR A 203 -10.00 19.91 -24.22
N GLU A 204 -9.89 19.07 -25.23
CA GLU A 204 -8.72 18.22 -25.42
C GLU A 204 -7.43 19.03 -25.56
N ASP A 205 -7.47 20.13 -26.31
CA ASP A 205 -6.31 20.99 -26.54
C ASP A 205 -5.85 21.67 -25.25
N GLU A 206 -6.79 22.18 -24.45
CA GLU A 206 -6.48 22.75 -23.14
C GLU A 206 -5.82 21.71 -22.22
N ILE A 207 -6.38 20.49 -22.17
CA ILE A 207 -5.86 19.41 -21.32
C ILE A 207 -4.48 18.94 -21.79
N LYS A 208 -4.27 18.81 -23.10
CA LYS A 208 -2.97 18.46 -23.68
C LYS A 208 -1.89 19.53 -23.46
N ALA A 209 -2.27 20.77 -23.29
CA ALA A 209 -1.36 21.87 -22.99
C ALA A 209 -0.92 21.91 -21.51
N LEU A 210 -1.59 21.12 -20.62
CA LEU A 210 -1.24 21.04 -19.20
C LEU A 210 0.07 20.28 -19.00
N THR A 211 0.74 20.62 -17.91
CA THR A 211 1.77 19.80 -17.28
C THR A 211 1.21 19.19 -16.00
N ALA A 212 2.07 18.62 -15.14
CA ALA A 212 1.64 18.15 -13.84
C ALA A 212 1.21 19.32 -12.92
N ASP A 213 0.16 19.12 -12.11
CA ASP A 213 -0.27 20.10 -11.09
C ASP A 213 0.77 20.27 -9.99
N ASN A 214 1.60 19.24 -9.75
CA ASN A 214 2.72 19.27 -8.83
C ASN A 214 3.88 18.39 -9.34
N THR A 215 5.00 19.02 -9.68
CA THR A 215 6.17 18.32 -10.24
C THR A 215 7.04 17.62 -9.17
N LYS A 216 6.70 17.76 -7.89
CA LYS A 216 7.48 17.17 -6.79
C LYS A 216 7.05 15.76 -6.42
N ASN A 217 5.93 15.32 -6.88
CA ASN A 217 5.43 13.96 -6.68
C ASN A 217 4.61 13.50 -7.90
N SER A 218 4.28 12.22 -7.96
CA SER A 218 3.47 11.59 -9.01
C SER A 218 2.32 10.76 -8.42
N HIS A 219 1.96 11.03 -7.18
CA HIS A 219 0.97 10.24 -6.45
C HIS A 219 -0.39 10.20 -7.18
N GLY A 220 -0.88 11.34 -7.62
CA GLY A 220 -2.14 11.44 -8.35
C GLY A 220 -2.11 10.73 -9.71
N SER A 221 -0.98 10.76 -10.42
CA SER A 221 -0.82 9.98 -11.66
C SER A 221 -0.92 8.48 -11.38
N HIS A 222 -0.27 8.01 -10.30
CA HIS A 222 -0.27 6.62 -9.91
C HIS A 222 -1.66 6.14 -9.50
N THR A 223 -2.32 6.84 -8.58
CA THR A 223 -3.66 6.47 -8.10
C THR A 223 -4.71 6.52 -9.21
N SER A 224 -4.64 7.52 -10.11
CA SER A 224 -5.52 7.61 -11.27
C SER A 224 -5.29 6.47 -12.26
N ALA A 225 -4.03 6.09 -12.51
CA ALA A 225 -3.70 4.97 -13.38
C ALA A 225 -4.17 3.63 -12.80
N ILE A 226 -4.06 3.42 -11.48
CA ILE A 226 -4.63 2.24 -10.81
C ILE A 226 -6.14 2.19 -10.96
N ALA A 227 -6.82 3.31 -10.72
CA ALA A 227 -8.28 3.36 -10.79
C ALA A 227 -8.80 3.12 -12.21
N ALA A 228 -8.24 3.83 -13.21
CA ALA A 228 -8.82 3.84 -14.54
C ALA A 228 -7.81 4.09 -15.68
N GLY A 229 -6.54 3.71 -15.49
CA GLY A 229 -5.53 3.86 -16.54
C GLY A 229 -5.85 3.02 -17.78
N SER A 230 -5.57 3.56 -18.96
CA SER A 230 -5.62 2.84 -20.23
C SER A 230 -4.63 1.68 -20.24
N LYS A 231 -4.88 0.69 -21.06
CA LYS A 231 -3.90 -0.37 -21.30
C LYS A 231 -2.67 0.21 -22.01
N THR A 232 -1.49 0.04 -21.40
CA THR A 232 -0.22 0.48 -21.95
C THR A 232 0.48 -0.65 -22.71
N GLU A 233 1.57 -0.32 -23.42
CA GLU A 233 2.42 -1.31 -24.11
C GLU A 233 3.00 -2.35 -23.15
N THR A 234 3.20 -2.00 -21.89
CA THR A 234 3.67 -2.91 -20.83
C THR A 234 2.56 -3.80 -20.25
N ASN A 235 1.38 -3.81 -20.86
CA ASN A 235 0.20 -4.54 -20.40
C ASN A 235 -0.40 -4.04 -19.06
N MET A 236 0.10 -2.94 -18.54
CA MET A 236 -0.47 -2.29 -17.37
C MET A 236 -1.77 -1.58 -17.73
N GLN A 237 -2.80 -1.75 -16.93
CA GLN A 237 -4.06 -1.04 -17.06
C GLN A 237 -4.74 -0.89 -15.69
N GLY A 238 -5.55 0.13 -15.54
CA GLY A 238 -6.36 0.36 -14.35
C GLY A 238 -7.55 -0.61 -14.25
N MET A 239 -8.31 -0.49 -13.17
CA MET A 239 -9.50 -1.32 -12.90
C MET A 239 -10.63 -1.03 -13.91
N ALA A 240 -10.81 0.25 -14.30
CA ALA A 240 -11.83 0.73 -15.24
C ALA A 240 -11.20 1.43 -16.47
N PRO A 241 -10.49 0.68 -17.35
CA PRO A 241 -9.67 1.26 -18.41
C PRO A 241 -10.47 2.01 -19.51
N ASP A 242 -11.78 1.83 -19.59
CA ASP A 242 -12.64 2.48 -20.58
C ASP A 242 -13.56 3.56 -19.98
N ALA A 243 -13.35 3.93 -18.71
CA ALA A 243 -14.11 5.01 -18.08
C ALA A 243 -13.69 6.38 -18.62
N ASP A 244 -14.62 7.35 -18.62
CA ASP A 244 -14.29 8.76 -18.77
C ASP A 244 -13.58 9.27 -17.52
N LEU A 245 -12.53 10.08 -17.67
CA LEU A 245 -11.75 10.60 -16.56
C LEU A 245 -12.11 12.05 -16.28
N VAL A 246 -12.33 12.37 -15.00
CA VAL A 246 -12.35 13.74 -14.48
C VAL A 246 -11.29 13.85 -13.39
N LEU A 247 -10.22 14.59 -13.64
CA LEU A 247 -9.07 14.67 -12.76
C LEU A 247 -8.98 16.03 -12.08
N VAL A 248 -8.90 16.00 -10.75
CA VAL A 248 -8.80 17.19 -9.90
C VAL A 248 -7.44 17.21 -9.24
N GLY A 249 -6.57 18.10 -9.70
CA GLY A 249 -5.23 18.34 -9.15
C GLY A 249 -5.28 19.36 -8.02
N LEU A 250 -4.79 18.98 -6.84
CA LEU A 250 -4.85 19.81 -5.63
C LEU A 250 -3.67 20.78 -5.50
N GLY A 251 -2.68 20.68 -6.39
CA GLY A 251 -1.47 21.49 -6.31
C GLY A 251 -0.65 21.22 -5.04
N PRO A 252 0.23 22.14 -4.61
CA PRO A 252 1.10 21.93 -3.45
C PRO A 252 0.39 22.08 -2.11
N THR A 253 -0.84 22.61 -2.06
CA THR A 253 -1.67 22.79 -0.86
C THR A 253 -3.02 22.16 -1.06
N SER A 254 -3.50 21.40 -0.08
CA SER A 254 -4.71 20.60 -0.21
C SER A 254 -5.67 20.84 0.97
N PRO A 255 -6.27 22.04 1.10
CA PRO A 255 -7.28 22.28 2.11
C PRO A 255 -8.53 21.43 1.85
N SER A 256 -9.25 21.07 2.90
CA SER A 256 -10.47 20.24 2.79
C SER A 256 -11.57 20.86 1.94
N GLU A 257 -11.58 22.19 1.82
CA GLU A 257 -12.52 22.89 0.93
C GLU A 257 -12.29 22.57 -0.55
N ASN A 258 -11.05 22.43 -0.99
CA ASN A 258 -10.73 22.06 -2.38
C ASN A 258 -11.17 20.63 -2.68
N ILE A 259 -11.03 19.72 -1.71
CA ILE A 259 -11.54 18.35 -1.82
C ILE A 259 -13.06 18.36 -1.91
N ALA A 260 -13.73 19.09 -1.03
CA ALA A 260 -15.19 19.22 -1.03
C ALA A 260 -15.70 19.82 -2.35
N GLN A 261 -15.05 20.87 -2.86
CA GLN A 261 -15.40 21.47 -4.14
C GLN A 261 -15.13 20.50 -5.30
N GLY A 262 -14.01 19.77 -5.31
CA GLY A 262 -13.70 18.77 -6.32
C GLY A 262 -14.74 17.64 -6.38
N ILE A 263 -15.29 17.21 -5.24
CA ILE A 263 -16.39 16.24 -5.19
C ILE A 263 -17.62 16.79 -5.92
N LYS A 264 -18.02 18.04 -5.62
CA LYS A 264 -19.17 18.72 -6.27
C LYS A 264 -18.94 18.87 -7.77
N ASP A 265 -17.75 19.28 -8.18
CA ASP A 265 -17.40 19.50 -9.58
C ASP A 265 -17.45 18.22 -10.42
N ILE A 266 -16.97 17.10 -9.87
CA ILE A 266 -17.01 15.80 -10.55
C ILE A 266 -18.45 15.32 -10.72
N PHE A 267 -19.28 15.42 -9.69
CA PHE A 267 -20.68 15.02 -9.79
C PHE A 267 -21.49 15.95 -10.68
N ALA A 268 -21.20 17.26 -10.65
CA ALA A 268 -21.83 18.21 -11.59
C ALA A 268 -21.50 17.89 -13.05
N TYR A 269 -20.25 17.52 -13.35
CA TYR A 269 -19.89 17.04 -14.69
C TYR A 269 -20.62 15.74 -15.04
N ALA A 270 -20.69 14.77 -14.13
CA ALA A 270 -21.38 13.51 -14.37
C ALA A 270 -22.89 13.72 -14.64
N ASP A 271 -23.54 14.62 -13.90
CA ASP A 271 -24.93 15.00 -14.15
C ASP A 271 -25.09 15.67 -15.52
N GLN A 272 -24.18 16.57 -15.90
CA GLN A 272 -24.19 17.25 -17.20
C GLN A 272 -24.16 16.25 -18.37
N VAL A 273 -23.38 15.17 -18.24
CA VAL A 273 -23.24 14.15 -19.29
C VAL A 273 -24.18 12.95 -19.06
N ASN A 274 -25.04 13.00 -18.05
CA ASN A 274 -25.99 11.96 -17.66
C ASN A 274 -25.33 10.58 -17.50
N LYS A 275 -24.22 10.52 -16.74
CA LYS A 275 -23.47 9.29 -16.45
C LYS A 275 -23.33 9.09 -14.95
N PRO A 276 -23.35 7.84 -14.47
CA PRO A 276 -22.94 7.54 -13.11
C PRO A 276 -21.45 7.86 -12.90
N ALA A 277 -21.08 8.21 -11.65
CA ALA A 277 -19.72 8.55 -11.31
C ALA A 277 -19.24 7.89 -10.02
N VAL A 278 -17.96 7.49 -10.03
CA VAL A 278 -17.23 6.99 -8.85
C VAL A 278 -16.03 7.92 -8.63
N ILE A 279 -15.88 8.41 -7.41
CA ILE A 279 -14.77 9.30 -7.04
C ILE A 279 -13.79 8.56 -6.15
N ASN A 280 -12.49 8.61 -6.50
CA ASN A 280 -11.41 8.15 -5.66
C ASN A 280 -10.70 9.35 -5.00
N ILE A 281 -10.50 9.27 -3.68
CA ILE A 281 -9.76 10.25 -2.89
C ILE A 281 -8.72 9.49 -2.06
N SER A 282 -7.46 9.51 -2.53
CA SER A 282 -6.34 8.88 -1.82
C SER A 282 -5.64 9.88 -0.90
N PHE A 283 -6.43 10.70 -0.24
CA PHE A 283 -6.03 11.73 0.72
C PHE A 283 -6.79 11.55 2.03
N GLY A 284 -6.15 11.87 3.13
CA GLY A 284 -6.77 11.86 4.44
C GLY A 284 -5.90 12.54 5.49
N ASN A 285 -6.51 12.92 6.59
CA ASN A 285 -5.81 13.31 7.80
C ASN A 285 -6.44 12.62 9.01
N CYS A 286 -5.72 12.59 10.11
CA CYS A 286 -6.17 11.97 11.36
C CYS A 286 -6.60 13.01 12.38
N VAL A 287 -6.81 14.26 11.95
CA VAL A 287 -7.17 15.40 12.82
C VAL A 287 -8.67 15.65 12.71
N GLY A 288 -9.34 15.77 13.85
CA GLY A 288 -10.75 16.12 13.94
C GLY A 288 -11.61 15.07 14.62
N LEU A 289 -12.88 15.39 14.78
CA LEU A 289 -13.90 14.49 15.31
C LEU A 289 -14.28 13.49 14.20
N HIS A 290 -14.10 12.20 14.46
CA HIS A 290 -14.43 11.15 13.49
C HIS A 290 -15.90 10.75 13.55
N ASP A 291 -16.77 11.76 13.62
CA ASP A 291 -18.23 11.64 13.79
C ASP A 291 -19.05 11.93 12.51
N GLY A 292 -18.35 12.13 11.38
CA GLY A 292 -18.99 12.52 10.12
C GLY A 292 -19.30 14.02 10.02
N GLY A 293 -18.97 14.81 11.03
CA GLY A 293 -19.23 16.27 11.06
C GLY A 293 -18.28 17.12 10.22
N HIS A 294 -17.17 16.54 9.72
CA HIS A 294 -16.18 17.24 8.93
C HIS A 294 -16.72 17.64 7.54
N LEU A 295 -16.21 18.75 6.99
CA LEU A 295 -16.67 19.32 5.71
C LEU A 295 -16.73 18.27 4.57
N VAL A 296 -15.66 17.52 4.37
CA VAL A 296 -15.61 16.49 3.30
C VAL A 296 -16.65 15.40 3.53
N ALA A 297 -16.81 14.92 4.77
CA ALA A 297 -17.79 13.89 5.10
C ALA A 297 -19.22 14.38 4.85
N LYS A 298 -19.53 15.63 5.24
CA LYS A 298 -20.84 16.24 4.97
C LYS A 298 -21.08 16.43 3.47
N THR A 299 -20.08 16.86 2.72
CA THR A 299 -20.19 16.97 1.26
C THR A 299 -20.47 15.62 0.61
N VAL A 300 -19.77 14.56 1.03
CA VAL A 300 -20.06 13.21 0.53
C VAL A 300 -21.49 12.79 0.86
N ALA A 301 -21.93 13.00 2.11
CA ALA A 301 -23.28 12.65 2.53
C ALA A 301 -24.35 13.41 1.73
N GLU A 302 -24.15 14.71 1.49
CA GLU A 302 -25.05 15.55 0.70
C GLU A 302 -25.10 15.09 -0.76
N GLU A 303 -23.95 14.95 -1.42
CA GLU A 303 -23.86 14.62 -2.84
C GLU A 303 -24.31 13.19 -3.18
N THR A 304 -24.22 12.28 -2.22
CA THR A 304 -24.66 10.89 -2.38
C THR A 304 -26.03 10.61 -1.73
N GLU A 305 -26.70 11.63 -1.16
CA GLU A 305 -27.95 11.48 -0.38
C GLU A 305 -27.77 10.39 0.70
N ASN A 306 -26.70 10.50 1.50
CA ASN A 306 -26.29 9.49 2.49
C ASN A 306 -26.09 8.08 1.91
N GLY A 307 -25.57 7.99 0.66
CA GLY A 307 -25.31 6.74 -0.02
C GLY A 307 -26.54 6.12 -0.71
N THR A 308 -27.66 6.82 -0.77
CA THR A 308 -28.89 6.32 -1.39
C THR A 308 -29.09 6.79 -2.85
N LYS A 309 -28.35 7.81 -3.30
CA LYS A 309 -28.44 8.34 -4.66
C LYS A 309 -27.82 7.37 -5.66
N PRO A 310 -28.62 6.76 -6.56
CA PRO A 310 -28.08 5.83 -7.54
C PRO A 310 -27.04 6.48 -8.44
N GLY A 311 -26.00 5.72 -8.80
CA GLY A 311 -24.98 6.17 -9.75
C GLY A 311 -23.92 7.09 -9.13
N ARG A 312 -23.88 7.27 -7.80
CA ARG A 312 -22.83 8.06 -7.13
C ARG A 312 -22.17 7.27 -6.02
N ALA A 313 -20.84 7.20 -6.05
CA ALA A 313 -20.03 6.63 -4.99
C ALA A 313 -18.75 7.44 -4.77
N VAL A 314 -18.31 7.55 -3.51
CA VAL A 314 -17.05 8.17 -3.13
C VAL A 314 -16.25 7.17 -2.29
N ILE A 315 -15.03 6.89 -2.71
CA ILE A 315 -14.11 5.99 -2.05
C ILE A 315 -12.95 6.83 -1.48
N ILE A 316 -12.75 6.77 -0.18
CA ILE A 316 -11.72 7.55 0.52
C ILE A 316 -10.79 6.59 1.24
N SER A 317 -9.47 6.86 1.18
CA SER A 317 -8.48 6.05 1.87
C SER A 317 -8.64 6.15 3.40
N SER A 318 -8.45 5.03 4.10
CA SER A 318 -8.51 4.96 5.57
C SER A 318 -7.21 5.41 6.27
N SER A 319 -6.28 6.02 5.54
CA SER A 319 -4.96 6.45 6.03
C SER A 319 -3.91 5.32 6.11
N ASN A 320 -2.64 5.72 6.10
CA ASN A 320 -1.47 4.86 6.29
C ASN A 320 -0.94 4.91 7.74
N SER A 321 -1.81 5.16 8.71
CA SER A 321 -1.42 5.43 10.10
C SER A 321 -1.85 4.33 11.07
N ALA A 322 -2.08 3.11 10.61
CA ALA A 322 -2.53 1.98 11.43
C ALA A 322 -1.57 1.67 12.60
N ASN A 323 -0.28 1.91 12.43
CA ASN A 323 0.75 1.70 13.45
C ASN A 323 0.95 2.89 14.42
N LYS A 324 0.19 3.98 14.26
CA LYS A 324 0.40 5.21 15.06
C LYS A 324 -0.49 5.33 16.28
N ASN A 325 -1.27 4.31 16.62
CA ASN A 325 -2.17 4.29 17.79
C ASN A 325 -3.03 5.55 17.92
N GLN A 326 -3.62 6.02 16.82
CA GLN A 326 -4.33 7.29 16.74
C GLN A 326 -5.82 7.20 17.14
N SER A 327 -6.32 6.00 17.42
CA SER A 327 -7.70 5.77 17.84
C SER A 327 -7.78 4.73 18.95
N ILE A 328 -8.72 4.91 19.85
CA ILE A 328 -9.07 3.95 20.89
C ILE A 328 -10.54 3.62 20.74
N THR A 329 -10.87 2.34 20.65
CA THR A 329 -12.24 1.87 20.71
C THR A 329 -12.45 1.05 21.97
N LYS A 330 -13.37 1.47 22.82
CA LYS A 330 -13.78 0.74 24.04
C LYS A 330 -15.29 0.66 24.10
N LYS A 331 -15.83 -0.52 24.34
CA LYS A 331 -17.24 -0.69 24.67
C LYS A 331 -17.41 -0.34 26.14
N MET A 332 -18.20 0.70 26.43
CA MET A 332 -18.40 1.22 27.77
C MET A 332 -19.80 0.91 28.27
N ARG A 333 -19.95 0.73 29.59
CA ARG A 333 -21.20 0.66 30.26
C ARG A 333 -21.55 2.03 30.83
N ALA A 334 -22.82 2.28 31.09
CA ALA A 334 -23.25 3.53 31.72
C ALA A 334 -22.52 3.74 33.06
N GLY A 335 -21.90 4.91 33.24
CA GLY A 335 -21.15 5.27 34.46
C GLY A 335 -19.66 4.82 34.46
N GLU A 336 -19.18 4.16 33.40
CA GLU A 336 -17.74 3.89 33.26
C GLU A 336 -16.98 5.12 32.74
N GLU A 337 -15.77 5.32 33.24
CA GLU A 337 -14.83 6.32 32.71
C GLU A 337 -13.76 5.65 31.83
N LEU A 338 -13.43 6.28 30.71
CA LEU A 338 -12.26 5.95 29.91
C LEU A 338 -11.12 6.92 30.26
N LYS A 339 -10.06 6.41 30.87
CA LYS A 339 -8.82 7.16 31.08
C LYS A 339 -7.79 6.69 30.07
N THR A 340 -7.24 7.62 29.31
CA THR A 340 -6.16 7.37 28.35
C THR A 340 -5.07 8.41 28.50
N VAL A 341 -3.86 8.03 28.11
CA VAL A 341 -2.72 8.95 28.07
C VAL A 341 -2.48 9.31 26.60
N LEU A 342 -2.56 10.59 26.30
CA LEU A 342 -2.16 11.12 25.00
C LEU A 342 -0.67 11.43 25.05
N GLY A 343 0.13 10.68 24.30
CA GLY A 343 1.57 10.89 24.14
C GLY A 343 1.85 11.78 22.92
N ALA A 344 2.58 12.87 23.10
CA ALA A 344 3.17 13.60 21.97
C ALA A 344 4.46 12.88 21.54
N THR A 345 4.55 12.47 20.27
CA THR A 345 5.72 11.80 19.71
C THR A 345 6.81 12.75 19.20
N THR A 346 6.69 14.06 19.44
CA THR A 346 7.69 15.04 19.02
C THR A 346 8.44 15.60 20.22
N ALA A 347 9.74 15.68 20.12
CA ALA A 347 10.69 16.18 21.13
C ALA A 347 10.61 17.71 21.40
N GLN A 348 9.50 18.35 21.16
CA GLN A 348 9.22 19.72 21.55
C GLN A 348 8.28 19.73 22.76
N PRO A 349 8.56 20.50 23.82
CA PRO A 349 7.64 20.61 24.93
C PRO A 349 6.40 21.38 24.46
N VAL A 350 5.39 20.64 24.08
CA VAL A 350 4.06 21.23 23.87
C VAL A 350 3.40 21.33 25.23
N ALA A 351 2.84 22.50 25.56
CA ALA A 351 2.04 22.71 26.74
C ALA A 351 1.01 21.57 26.85
N THR A 352 0.88 21.03 28.04
CA THR A 352 -0.01 19.91 28.38
C THR A 352 -1.41 20.16 27.79
N PRO A 353 -1.89 19.41 26.81
CA PRO A 353 -3.25 19.62 26.33
C PRO A 353 -4.20 19.16 27.42
N THR A 354 -5.01 20.08 27.91
CA THR A 354 -6.14 19.77 28.80
C THR A 354 -7.21 19.13 27.90
N ALA A 355 -7.29 17.82 27.88
CA ALA A 355 -8.38 17.14 27.20
C ALA A 355 -9.63 17.31 28.02
N THR A 356 -10.62 18.06 27.51
CA THR A 356 -11.95 18.08 28.06
C THR A 356 -12.68 16.83 27.60
N LEU A 357 -12.87 15.88 28.50
CA LEU A 357 -13.71 14.71 28.26
C LEU A 357 -15.17 15.17 28.08
N ALA A 358 -15.73 14.91 26.89
CA ALA A 358 -17.17 14.95 26.74
C ALA A 358 -17.78 13.73 27.44
N THR A 359 -18.60 13.96 28.45
CA THR A 359 -19.43 12.92 29.06
C THR A 359 -20.60 12.67 28.11
N ILE A 360 -20.71 11.46 27.60
CA ILE A 360 -21.86 10.97 26.80
C ILE A 360 -22.89 10.38 27.77
#